data_2db4786d0824e8e30982ba3193c74558
#
_entry.id   2db4786d0824e8e30982ba3193c74558
#
_cell.length_a   1.000
_cell.length_b   1.000
_cell.length_c   1.000
_cell.angle_alpha   90.00
_cell.angle_beta   90.00
_cell.angle_gamma   90.00
#
_symmetry.space_group_name_H-M   'P 1'
#
loop_
_entity.id
_entity.type
_entity.pdbx_description
1 polymer ?
#
loop_
_entity_poly.entity_id
_entity_poly.type
_entity_poly.pdbx_seq_one_letter_code
_entity_poly.pdbx_strand_id
1 'polypeptide(L)'
;MAKHLRLVKTMAETAGPSRLLIVSDVITATQYISFLQPLQALAEEGRMRLFFEDCPRTAAASEAMFQATAPDCLVLSRCTLPGGEPLVKLARQHGIPYIYHIDDDLMRVPESLGADKFRAYNHPARLQRLANFMNNADLVYASTGPLQLALRESAITGNIEAGEIYCAIDSAALLQPMTATSPVIGYMGTSGHFNDLLMILPAVERLMDAHASLRFELFGTIQMPQSLARFGNRVMSHQPDPNYAGFIAKLHSLGWWIGLAPLEDNAFNRCKADTKWVEYTTAGIATVVSDMPVYHRACGNGCGTLIPDGGDWFETITLLLRDAGLRRQSVERARARLHDGYNLTQLQQQVLAMLAKASAIARAQA
;
A
#
# COMPACT_ATOMS: atom_id res chain seq x y z
N MET A 1 -12.70 -20.79 -14.14
CA MET A 1 -12.56 -19.78 -15.20
C MET A 1 -13.89 -19.34 -15.82
N ALA A 2 -14.76 -20.23 -16.31
CA ALA A 2 -16.00 -19.83 -16.99
C ALA A 2 -17.05 -19.09 -16.13
N LYS A 3 -17.12 -19.31 -14.81
CA LYS A 3 -18.08 -18.64 -13.91
C LYS A 3 -17.69 -17.17 -13.62
N HIS A 4 -16.40 -16.82 -13.59
CA HIS A 4 -15.93 -15.44 -13.35
C HIS A 4 -16.12 -14.55 -14.57
N LEU A 5 -15.92 -15.08 -15.77
CA LEU A 5 -16.21 -14.34 -17.02
C LEU A 5 -17.70 -14.00 -17.19
N ARG A 6 -18.61 -14.83 -16.64
CA ARG A 6 -20.05 -14.54 -16.71
C ARG A 6 -20.45 -13.38 -15.80
N LEU A 7 -19.80 -13.19 -14.64
CA LEU A 7 -20.07 -12.07 -13.72
C LEU A 7 -19.59 -10.72 -14.28
N VAL A 8 -18.45 -10.73 -14.98
CA VAL A 8 -17.97 -9.53 -15.70
C VAL A 8 -18.91 -9.16 -16.85
N LYS A 9 -19.50 -10.15 -17.54
CA LYS A 9 -20.53 -9.90 -18.57
C LYS A 9 -21.79 -9.28 -18.03
N THR A 10 -22.23 -9.65 -16.80
CA THR A 10 -23.49 -9.12 -16.22
C THR A 10 -23.38 -7.66 -15.80
N MET A 11 -22.18 -7.13 -15.52
CA MET A 11 -21.96 -5.69 -15.33
C MET A 11 -21.85 -4.90 -16.66
N ALA A 12 -21.56 -5.58 -17.77
CA ALA A 12 -21.41 -4.95 -19.10
C ALA A 12 -22.73 -4.81 -19.88
N GLU A 13 -23.85 -5.35 -19.39
CA GLU A 13 -25.14 -5.30 -20.06
C GLU A 13 -26.03 -4.10 -19.67
N THR A 14 -25.57 -3.23 -18.74
CA THR A 14 -26.23 -1.94 -18.47
C THR A 14 -25.79 -0.89 -19.48
N ALA A 15 -26.72 -0.08 -19.95
CA ALA A 15 -26.55 0.92 -21.00
C ALA A 15 -25.56 2.02 -20.61
N GLY A 16 -24.27 1.73 -20.65
CA GLY A 16 -23.16 2.66 -20.37
C GLY A 16 -22.08 2.07 -19.49
N PRO A 17 -20.90 2.73 -19.37
CA PRO A 17 -19.81 2.28 -18.52
C PRO A 17 -20.19 2.40 -17.03
N SER A 18 -19.82 1.38 -16.23
CA SER A 18 -19.94 1.42 -14.76
C SER A 18 -19.21 2.63 -14.18
N ARG A 19 -19.86 3.37 -13.26
CA ARG A 19 -19.35 4.59 -12.63
C ARG A 19 -18.95 4.30 -11.19
N LEU A 20 -17.66 4.33 -10.92
CA LEU A 20 -17.10 4.07 -9.60
C LEU A 20 -16.65 5.39 -8.97
N LEU A 21 -17.28 5.78 -7.85
CA LEU A 21 -16.88 6.95 -7.08
C LEU A 21 -16.02 6.50 -5.89
N ILE A 22 -14.76 6.91 -5.88
CA ILE A 22 -13.78 6.66 -4.81
C ILE A 22 -13.56 7.96 -4.06
N VAL A 23 -13.89 7.97 -2.75
CA VAL A 23 -13.75 9.14 -1.88
C VAL A 23 -12.79 8.81 -0.74
N SER A 24 -11.85 9.71 -0.46
CA SER A 24 -10.89 9.61 0.64
C SER A 24 -10.80 10.93 1.39
N ASP A 25 -10.27 10.94 2.63
CA ASP A 25 -9.97 12.21 3.31
C ASP A 25 -9.05 13.09 2.48
N VAL A 26 -8.05 12.46 1.82
CA VAL A 26 -7.18 13.03 0.76
C VAL A 26 -6.81 11.90 -0.18
N ILE A 27 -6.87 12.15 -1.49
CA ILE A 27 -6.41 11.18 -2.50
C ILE A 27 -4.88 11.09 -2.46
N THR A 28 -4.37 9.87 -2.34
CA THR A 28 -2.94 9.55 -2.17
C THR A 28 -2.53 8.34 -3.02
N ALA A 29 -1.30 7.87 -2.86
CA ALA A 29 -0.83 6.63 -3.49
C ALA A 29 -1.70 5.41 -3.16
N THR A 30 -2.36 5.38 -1.99
CA THR A 30 -3.28 4.30 -1.62
C THR A 30 -4.39 4.11 -2.67
N GLN A 31 -5.08 5.20 -3.06
CA GLN A 31 -6.18 5.11 -4.02
C GLN A 31 -5.67 4.82 -5.44
N TYR A 32 -4.46 5.31 -5.76
CA TYR A 32 -3.81 4.98 -7.02
C TYR A 32 -3.53 3.47 -7.12
N ILE A 33 -2.84 2.91 -6.13
CA ILE A 33 -2.44 1.49 -6.09
C ILE A 33 -3.68 0.58 -6.05
N SER A 34 -4.67 0.91 -5.19
CA SER A 34 -5.81 0.02 -4.94
C SER A 34 -6.88 0.07 -6.03
N PHE A 35 -7.01 1.17 -6.77
CA PHE A 35 -8.12 1.36 -7.70
C PHE A 35 -7.71 1.91 -9.07
N LEU A 36 -6.94 3.01 -9.13
CA LEU A 36 -6.63 3.61 -10.43
C LEU A 36 -5.78 2.67 -11.28
N GLN A 37 -4.66 2.23 -10.75
CA GLN A 37 -3.72 1.38 -11.49
C GLN A 37 -4.37 0.06 -11.97
N PRO A 38 -5.08 -0.73 -11.15
CA PRO A 38 -5.69 -1.97 -11.62
C PRO A 38 -6.89 -1.78 -12.54
N LEU A 39 -7.59 -0.63 -12.49
CA LEU A 39 -8.80 -0.38 -13.28
C LEU A 39 -8.55 0.54 -14.48
N GLN A 40 -7.33 1.07 -14.65
CA GLN A 40 -7.00 2.06 -15.67
C GLN A 40 -7.31 1.56 -17.08
N ALA A 41 -6.91 0.33 -17.42
CA ALA A 41 -7.19 -0.26 -18.74
C ALA A 41 -8.68 -0.31 -19.05
N LEU A 42 -9.53 -0.65 -18.06
CA LEU A 42 -10.99 -0.66 -18.23
C LEU A 42 -11.55 0.75 -18.43
N ALA A 43 -10.95 1.75 -17.80
CA ALA A 43 -11.34 3.14 -17.99
C ALA A 43 -10.93 3.66 -19.38
N GLU A 44 -9.74 3.33 -19.85
CA GLU A 44 -9.24 3.67 -21.19
C GLU A 44 -10.06 3.00 -22.30
N GLU A 45 -10.51 1.77 -22.07
CA GLU A 45 -11.44 1.05 -22.96
C GLU A 45 -12.89 1.58 -22.93
N GLY A 46 -13.19 2.57 -22.07
CA GLY A 46 -14.53 3.13 -21.91
C GLY A 46 -15.53 2.20 -21.21
N ARG A 47 -15.08 1.11 -20.60
CA ARG A 47 -15.90 0.12 -19.88
C ARG A 47 -16.22 0.54 -18.46
N MET A 48 -15.45 1.49 -17.90
CA MET A 48 -15.63 2.04 -16.56
C MET A 48 -15.34 3.54 -16.56
N ARG A 49 -16.00 4.29 -15.67
CA ARG A 49 -15.64 5.67 -15.33
C ARG A 49 -15.20 5.71 -13.86
N LEU A 50 -14.03 6.24 -13.63
CA LEU A 50 -13.44 6.35 -12.30
C LEU A 50 -13.46 7.81 -11.87
N PHE A 51 -14.02 8.08 -10.68
CA PHE A 51 -14.02 9.39 -10.04
C PHE A 51 -13.24 9.28 -8.74
N PHE A 52 -12.22 10.11 -8.58
CA PHE A 52 -11.38 10.19 -7.37
C PHE A 52 -11.57 11.57 -6.76
N GLU A 53 -12.15 11.61 -5.56
CA GLU A 53 -12.55 12.86 -4.92
C GLU A 53 -12.10 12.90 -3.46
N ASP A 54 -11.66 14.07 -3.02
CA ASP A 54 -11.44 14.31 -1.59
C ASP A 54 -12.80 14.37 -0.87
N CYS A 55 -12.84 13.88 0.37
CA CYS A 55 -14.07 13.85 1.14
C CYS A 55 -14.64 15.26 1.35
N PRO A 56 -15.90 15.51 0.95
CA PRO A 56 -16.52 16.81 1.09
C PRO A 56 -16.59 17.28 2.54
N ARG A 57 -16.61 18.59 2.77
CA ARG A 57 -16.71 19.16 4.11
C ARG A 57 -18.12 19.47 4.55
N THR A 58 -19.09 19.48 3.63
CA THR A 58 -20.50 19.81 3.91
C THR A 58 -21.41 18.79 3.25
N ALA A 59 -22.61 18.61 3.80
CA ALA A 59 -23.64 17.72 3.23
C ALA A 59 -24.06 18.16 1.82
N ALA A 60 -24.20 19.47 1.57
CA ALA A 60 -24.54 20.00 0.25
C ALA A 60 -23.46 19.68 -0.79
N ALA A 61 -22.18 19.75 -0.43
CA ALA A 61 -21.09 19.37 -1.33
C ALA A 61 -21.08 17.85 -1.61
N SER A 62 -21.41 17.02 -0.61
CA SER A 62 -21.54 15.57 -0.78
C SER A 62 -22.69 15.23 -1.75
N GLU A 63 -23.83 15.91 -1.61
CA GLU A 63 -24.98 15.73 -2.50
C GLU A 63 -24.66 16.16 -3.94
N ALA A 64 -24.04 17.33 -4.11
CA ALA A 64 -23.62 17.83 -5.42
C ALA A 64 -22.61 16.86 -6.09
N MET A 65 -21.63 16.34 -5.35
CA MET A 65 -20.67 15.34 -5.83
C MET A 65 -21.38 14.07 -6.28
N PHE A 66 -22.31 13.56 -5.47
CA PHE A 66 -23.04 12.33 -5.76
C PHE A 66 -23.91 12.49 -7.01
N GLN A 67 -24.59 13.63 -7.17
CA GLN A 67 -25.40 13.95 -8.35
C GLN A 67 -24.52 14.09 -9.61
N ALA A 68 -23.38 14.79 -9.51
CA ALA A 68 -22.48 15.01 -10.64
C ALA A 68 -21.85 13.73 -11.17
N THR A 69 -21.48 12.81 -10.26
CA THR A 69 -20.85 11.53 -10.61
C THR A 69 -21.88 10.45 -10.94
N ALA A 70 -23.09 10.53 -10.36
CA ALA A 70 -24.17 9.55 -10.48
C ALA A 70 -23.64 8.10 -10.40
N PRO A 71 -22.97 7.71 -9.29
CA PRO A 71 -22.20 6.48 -9.21
C PRO A 71 -23.07 5.23 -9.23
N ASP A 72 -22.55 4.15 -9.79
CA ASP A 72 -23.14 2.81 -9.71
C ASP A 72 -22.55 2.00 -8.54
N CYS A 73 -21.43 2.50 -7.96
CA CYS A 73 -20.83 1.97 -6.72
C CYS A 73 -20.07 3.11 -6.02
N LEU A 74 -20.20 3.19 -4.69
CA LEU A 74 -19.45 4.09 -3.82
C LEU A 74 -18.35 3.33 -3.09
N VAL A 75 -17.13 3.86 -3.11
CA VAL A 75 -16.02 3.41 -2.27
C VAL A 75 -15.58 4.54 -1.35
N LEU A 76 -15.71 4.38 -0.04
CA LEU A 76 -15.00 5.22 0.91
C LEU A 76 -13.65 4.56 1.24
N SER A 77 -12.57 5.16 0.77
CA SER A 77 -11.21 4.64 0.97
C SER A 77 -10.51 5.42 2.06
N ARG A 78 -10.31 4.81 3.25
CA ARG A 78 -9.71 5.46 4.44
C ARG A 78 -10.44 6.75 4.87
N CYS A 79 -11.65 6.95 4.43
CA CYS A 79 -12.41 8.15 4.78
C CYS A 79 -12.80 8.12 6.27
N THR A 80 -12.48 9.18 6.98
CA THR A 80 -12.78 9.34 8.42
C THR A 80 -13.47 10.67 8.72
N LEU A 81 -13.67 11.52 7.71
CA LEU A 81 -14.30 12.83 7.83
C LEU A 81 -15.84 12.74 7.84
N PRO A 82 -16.53 13.69 8.51
CA PRO A 82 -17.99 13.72 8.57
C PRO A 82 -18.69 13.79 7.21
N GLY A 83 -18.05 14.37 6.20
CA GLY A 83 -18.60 14.48 4.85
C GLY A 83 -18.86 13.14 4.14
N GLY A 84 -18.28 12.03 4.64
CA GLY A 84 -18.62 10.69 4.16
C GLY A 84 -20.01 10.22 4.56
N GLU A 85 -20.58 10.72 5.68
CA GLU A 85 -21.89 10.28 6.19
C GLU A 85 -23.04 10.56 5.23
N PRO A 86 -23.16 11.79 4.62
CA PRO A 86 -24.17 12.04 3.60
C PRO A 86 -24.02 11.16 2.36
N LEU A 87 -22.77 10.84 1.93
CA LEU A 87 -22.54 9.96 0.78
C LEU A 87 -23.05 8.54 1.05
N VAL A 88 -22.77 7.99 2.23
CA VAL A 88 -23.30 6.67 2.64
C VAL A 88 -24.83 6.68 2.67
N LYS A 89 -25.44 7.75 3.22
CA LYS A 89 -26.90 7.90 3.25
C LYS A 89 -27.47 7.91 1.83
N LEU A 90 -26.89 8.68 0.92
CA LEU A 90 -27.32 8.73 -0.48
C LEU A 90 -27.17 7.38 -1.18
N ALA A 91 -26.03 6.70 -1.00
CA ALA A 91 -25.83 5.37 -1.57
C ALA A 91 -26.94 4.40 -1.10
N ARG A 92 -27.26 4.39 0.20
CA ARG A 92 -28.34 3.58 0.77
C ARG A 92 -29.72 3.95 0.22
N GLN A 93 -30.05 5.24 0.12
CA GLN A 93 -31.33 5.73 -0.41
C GLN A 93 -31.55 5.32 -1.87
N HIS A 94 -30.48 5.23 -2.66
CA HIS A 94 -30.53 4.89 -4.07
C HIS A 94 -30.24 3.40 -4.36
N GLY A 95 -30.06 2.56 -3.34
CA GLY A 95 -29.73 1.14 -3.51
C GLY A 95 -28.36 0.91 -4.18
N ILE A 96 -27.43 1.86 -4.04
CA ILE A 96 -26.10 1.81 -4.64
C ILE A 96 -25.15 1.05 -3.70
N PRO A 97 -24.42 0.03 -4.21
CA PRO A 97 -23.44 -0.71 -3.43
C PRO A 97 -22.42 0.21 -2.79
N TYR A 98 -22.12 -0.03 -1.50
CA TYR A 98 -21.19 0.76 -0.74
C TYR A 98 -20.05 -0.12 -0.18
N ILE A 99 -18.81 0.20 -0.52
CA ILE A 99 -17.59 -0.44 -0.03
C ILE A 99 -16.83 0.52 0.88
N TYR A 100 -16.38 0.02 2.04
CA TYR A 100 -15.35 0.70 2.82
C TYR A 100 -13.99 0.02 2.58
N HIS A 101 -13.03 0.76 1.98
CA HIS A 101 -11.67 0.26 1.74
C HIS A 101 -10.69 0.77 2.80
N ILE A 102 -9.84 -0.12 3.30
CA ILE A 102 -8.85 0.20 4.34
C ILE A 102 -7.56 -0.62 4.15
N ASP A 103 -6.40 0.05 4.26
CA ASP A 103 -5.08 -0.54 4.03
C ASP A 103 -4.15 -0.50 5.25
N ASP A 104 -4.49 0.28 6.28
CA ASP A 104 -3.82 0.32 7.57
C ASP A 104 -4.83 0.14 8.71
N ASP A 105 -4.40 -0.33 9.87
CA ASP A 105 -5.26 -0.43 11.05
C ASP A 105 -5.54 0.94 11.69
N LEU A 106 -6.42 1.71 11.05
CA LEU A 106 -6.81 3.05 11.51
C LEU A 106 -7.61 3.04 12.83
N MET A 107 -8.00 1.86 13.32
CA MET A 107 -8.63 1.71 14.64
C MET A 107 -7.62 1.71 15.79
N ARG A 108 -6.34 1.40 15.49
CA ARG A 108 -5.28 1.20 16.50
C ARG A 108 -3.97 1.84 16.06
N VAL A 109 -4.02 3.12 15.68
CA VAL A 109 -2.81 3.87 15.29
C VAL A 109 -1.91 4.05 16.51
N PRO A 110 -0.64 3.59 16.49
CA PRO A 110 0.24 3.65 17.64
C PRO A 110 0.86 5.04 17.83
N GLU A 111 1.29 5.36 19.05
CA GLU A 111 1.95 6.63 19.39
C GLU A 111 3.31 6.77 18.69
N SER A 112 3.95 5.65 18.34
CA SER A 112 5.21 5.61 17.59
C SER A 112 5.14 6.30 16.22
N LEU A 113 3.93 6.49 15.65
CA LEU A 113 3.73 7.26 14.41
C LEU A 113 3.72 8.78 14.62
N GLY A 114 3.92 9.25 15.85
CA GLY A 114 3.94 10.65 16.25
C GLY A 114 2.69 11.07 17.04
N ALA A 115 2.91 11.85 18.10
CA ALA A 115 1.88 12.23 19.07
C ALA A 115 0.66 12.93 18.42
N ASP A 116 0.87 13.76 17.40
CA ASP A 116 -0.23 14.46 16.71
C ASP A 116 -1.11 13.49 15.90
N LYS A 117 -0.48 12.56 15.17
CA LYS A 117 -1.21 11.51 14.48
C LYS A 117 -1.95 10.62 15.46
N PHE A 118 -1.28 10.18 16.52
CA PHE A 118 -1.90 9.36 17.57
C PHE A 118 -3.16 10.03 18.11
N ARG A 119 -3.08 11.31 18.57
CA ARG A 119 -4.23 12.05 19.07
C ARG A 119 -5.35 12.20 18.04
N ALA A 120 -4.99 12.54 16.79
CA ALA A 120 -5.97 12.75 15.73
C ALA A 120 -6.69 11.45 15.35
N TYR A 121 -5.96 10.34 15.22
CA TYR A 121 -6.55 9.06 14.79
C TYR A 121 -7.28 8.35 15.92
N ASN A 122 -6.85 8.47 17.17
CA ASN A 122 -7.50 7.85 18.32
C ASN A 122 -8.57 8.74 18.99
N HIS A 123 -8.99 9.84 18.35
CA HIS A 123 -10.07 10.66 18.85
C HIS A 123 -11.40 9.87 18.83
N PRO A 124 -12.16 9.78 19.97
CA PRO A 124 -13.34 8.93 20.07
C PRO A 124 -14.38 9.13 18.99
N ALA A 125 -14.68 10.38 18.63
CA ALA A 125 -15.65 10.68 17.56
C ALA A 125 -15.18 10.20 16.16
N ARG A 126 -13.86 10.15 15.91
CA ARG A 126 -13.30 9.62 14.69
C ARG A 126 -13.37 8.09 14.65
N LEU A 127 -13.00 7.43 15.74
CA LEU A 127 -13.09 5.97 15.86
C LEU A 127 -14.55 5.49 15.72
N GLN A 128 -15.49 6.19 16.38
CA GLN A 128 -16.92 5.88 16.24
C GLN A 128 -17.39 6.02 14.80
N ARG A 129 -17.01 7.09 14.11
CA ARG A 129 -17.36 7.30 12.69
C ARG A 129 -16.76 6.24 11.80
N LEU A 130 -15.49 5.90 12.01
CA LEU A 130 -14.80 4.85 11.28
C LEU A 130 -15.50 3.50 11.43
N ALA A 131 -15.86 3.13 12.69
CA ALA A 131 -16.64 1.94 12.96
C ALA A 131 -18.02 1.98 12.28
N ASN A 132 -18.71 3.13 12.33
CA ASN A 132 -20.01 3.30 11.67
C ASN A 132 -19.88 3.14 10.14
N PHE A 133 -18.86 3.70 9.51
CA PHE A 133 -18.63 3.51 8.07
C PHE A 133 -18.43 2.04 7.74
N MET A 134 -17.59 1.33 8.47
CA MET A 134 -17.34 -0.10 8.21
C MET A 134 -18.56 -0.97 8.50
N ASN A 135 -19.27 -0.74 9.59
CA ASN A 135 -20.44 -1.55 9.95
C ASN A 135 -21.66 -1.31 9.04
N ASN A 136 -21.72 -0.17 8.37
CA ASN A 136 -22.77 0.14 7.38
C ASN A 136 -22.32 -0.16 5.94
N ALA A 137 -21.12 -0.68 5.70
CA ALA A 137 -20.71 -1.06 4.36
C ALA A 137 -21.35 -2.41 3.94
N ASP A 138 -21.67 -2.54 2.66
CA ASP A 138 -22.05 -3.84 2.11
C ASP A 138 -20.83 -4.78 2.15
N LEU A 139 -19.64 -4.19 1.95
CA LEU A 139 -18.36 -4.88 2.04
C LEU A 139 -17.29 -3.97 2.62
N VAL A 140 -16.56 -4.44 3.62
CA VAL A 140 -15.29 -3.85 4.03
C VAL A 140 -14.18 -4.57 3.28
N TYR A 141 -13.45 -3.84 2.44
CA TYR A 141 -12.31 -4.36 1.70
C TYR A 141 -11.02 -3.99 2.44
N ALA A 142 -10.47 -4.96 3.18
CA ALA A 142 -9.18 -4.84 3.87
C ALA A 142 -8.03 -5.23 2.94
N SER A 143 -6.91 -4.53 2.99
CA SER A 143 -5.75 -4.81 2.14
C SER A 143 -5.10 -6.17 2.41
N THR A 144 -5.16 -6.67 3.67
CA THR A 144 -4.46 -7.88 4.11
C THR A 144 -5.31 -8.74 5.03
N GLY A 145 -5.03 -10.06 5.07
CA GLY A 145 -5.66 -10.98 6.01
C GLY A 145 -5.45 -10.61 7.49
N PRO A 146 -4.22 -10.24 7.93
CA PRO A 146 -4.01 -9.73 9.29
C PRO A 146 -4.87 -8.50 9.62
N LEU A 147 -5.02 -7.56 8.68
CA LEU A 147 -5.90 -6.39 8.89
C LEU A 147 -7.38 -6.81 9.02
N GLN A 148 -7.86 -7.76 8.20
CA GLN A 148 -9.20 -8.32 8.34
C GLN A 148 -9.44 -8.89 9.74
N LEU A 149 -8.49 -9.65 10.28
CA LEU A 149 -8.58 -10.21 11.64
C LEU A 149 -8.59 -9.10 12.70
N ALA A 150 -7.70 -8.12 12.57
CA ALA A 150 -7.58 -6.98 13.47
C ALA A 150 -8.87 -6.14 13.53
N LEU A 151 -9.55 -5.95 12.39
CA LEU A 151 -10.84 -5.25 12.34
C LEU A 151 -11.95 -6.04 13.05
N ARG A 152 -12.00 -7.37 12.90
CA ARG A 152 -12.94 -8.23 13.63
C ARG A 152 -12.73 -8.15 15.15
N GLU A 153 -11.47 -8.13 15.61
CA GLU A 153 -11.12 -7.94 17.01
C GLU A 153 -11.53 -6.54 17.53
N SER A 154 -11.59 -5.55 16.65
CA SER A 154 -12.05 -4.19 16.95
C SER A 154 -13.58 -4.04 16.88
N ALA A 155 -14.33 -5.15 16.99
CA ALA A 155 -15.79 -5.20 16.96
C ALA A 155 -16.43 -4.67 15.67
N ILE A 156 -15.73 -4.75 14.53
CA ILE A 156 -16.34 -4.48 13.24
C ILE A 156 -17.12 -5.73 12.81
N THR A 157 -18.44 -5.58 12.69
CA THR A 157 -19.40 -6.66 12.46
C THR A 157 -19.82 -6.82 11.00
N GLY A 158 -19.39 -5.91 10.12
CA GLY A 158 -19.69 -5.94 8.69
C GLY A 158 -19.08 -7.13 7.94
N ASN A 159 -19.42 -7.27 6.67
CA ASN A 159 -18.82 -8.27 5.78
C ASN A 159 -17.38 -7.82 5.44
N ILE A 160 -16.38 -8.43 6.06
CA ILE A 160 -14.97 -8.04 5.84
C ILE A 160 -14.31 -9.09 4.94
N GLU A 161 -13.77 -8.66 3.82
CA GLU A 161 -12.94 -9.47 2.93
C GLU A 161 -11.54 -8.88 2.82
N ALA A 162 -10.55 -9.75 2.84
CA ALA A 162 -9.16 -9.37 2.64
C ALA A 162 -8.75 -9.53 1.17
N GLY A 163 -7.95 -8.60 0.67
CA GLY A 163 -7.20 -8.79 -0.56
C GLY A 163 -6.07 -9.80 -0.37
N GLU A 164 -5.75 -10.54 -1.42
CA GLU A 164 -4.54 -11.37 -1.47
C GLU A 164 -3.32 -10.54 -1.88
N ILE A 165 -3.55 -9.52 -2.70
CA ILE A 165 -2.55 -8.59 -3.23
C ILE A 165 -3.00 -7.18 -2.91
N TYR A 166 -2.10 -6.36 -2.36
CA TYR A 166 -2.36 -4.93 -2.16
C TYR A 166 -1.69 -4.09 -3.24
N CYS A 167 -0.40 -4.31 -3.47
CA CYS A 167 0.38 -3.62 -4.49
C CYS A 167 0.76 -4.60 -5.59
N ALA A 168 0.58 -4.20 -6.82
CA ALA A 168 0.95 -4.97 -8.01
C ALA A 168 1.62 -4.06 -9.02
N ILE A 169 2.31 -4.66 -9.99
CA ILE A 169 2.92 -3.94 -11.09
C ILE A 169 2.53 -4.57 -12.42
N ASP A 170 2.67 -3.81 -13.49
CA ASP A 170 2.74 -4.37 -14.82
C ASP A 170 4.09 -5.10 -14.99
N SER A 171 4.04 -6.41 -15.17
CA SER A 171 5.24 -7.24 -15.35
C SER A 171 6.05 -6.85 -16.59
N ALA A 172 5.43 -6.22 -17.59
CA ALA A 172 6.11 -5.64 -18.74
C ALA A 172 6.91 -4.37 -18.41
N ALA A 173 6.59 -3.70 -17.29
CA ALA A 173 7.26 -2.50 -16.82
C ALA A 173 8.44 -2.76 -15.87
N LEU A 174 8.86 -4.03 -15.67
CA LEU A 174 10.02 -4.37 -14.86
C LEU A 174 11.30 -3.72 -15.40
N LEU A 175 11.84 -2.79 -14.62
CA LEU A 175 13.06 -2.06 -14.98
C LEU A 175 14.27 -2.98 -14.87
N GLN A 176 15.21 -2.89 -15.82
CA GLN A 176 16.46 -3.65 -15.75
C GLN A 176 17.26 -3.17 -14.52
N PRO A 177 17.89 -4.09 -13.74
CA PRO A 177 18.68 -3.66 -12.58
C PRO A 177 19.76 -2.67 -13.00
N MET A 178 19.78 -1.52 -12.35
CA MET A 178 20.89 -0.58 -12.51
C MET A 178 22.10 -1.06 -11.72
N THR A 179 23.23 -1.19 -12.38
CA THR A 179 24.51 -1.49 -11.74
C THR A 179 25.19 -0.16 -11.41
N ALA A 180 24.95 0.40 -10.22
CA ALA A 180 25.77 1.47 -9.71
C ALA A 180 27.23 0.98 -9.54
N THR A 181 28.18 1.81 -9.90
CA THR A 181 29.62 1.50 -9.78
C THR A 181 30.10 1.46 -8.32
N SER A 182 29.36 2.09 -7.41
CA SER A 182 29.63 2.13 -5.97
C SER A 182 28.46 1.54 -5.18
N PRO A 183 28.74 0.87 -4.04
CA PRO A 183 27.67 0.29 -3.22
C PRO A 183 26.79 1.39 -2.61
N VAL A 184 25.49 1.25 -2.80
CA VAL A 184 24.46 2.11 -2.18
C VAL A 184 23.46 1.21 -1.47
N ILE A 185 23.25 1.46 -0.19
CA ILE A 185 22.11 0.90 0.55
C ILE A 185 21.09 2.02 0.78
N GLY A 186 19.82 1.71 0.71
CA GLY A 186 18.79 2.72 0.83
C GLY A 186 17.61 2.31 1.68
N TYR A 187 16.94 3.30 2.22
CA TYR A 187 15.70 3.14 2.96
C TYR A 187 14.63 4.07 2.41
N MET A 188 13.49 3.52 2.08
CA MET A 188 12.35 4.25 1.56
C MET A 188 11.25 4.38 2.61
N GLY A 189 10.78 5.60 2.86
CA GLY A 189 9.70 5.78 3.84
C GLY A 189 9.20 7.21 3.98
N THR A 190 8.03 7.30 4.61
CA THR A 190 7.47 8.57 5.10
C THR A 190 7.92 8.85 6.54
N SER A 191 7.65 10.05 7.04
CA SER A 191 7.96 10.45 8.43
C SER A 191 7.42 9.48 9.49
N GLY A 192 6.32 8.77 9.23
CA GLY A 192 5.76 7.77 10.13
C GLY A 192 6.60 6.49 10.29
N HIS A 193 7.63 6.31 9.48
CA HIS A 193 8.56 5.17 9.54
C HIS A 193 9.90 5.51 10.20
N PHE A 194 9.98 6.63 10.91
CA PHE A 194 11.24 7.06 11.51
C PHE A 194 11.74 6.08 12.59
N ASN A 195 10.85 5.54 13.42
CA ASN A 195 11.23 4.56 14.44
C ASN A 195 11.69 3.24 13.82
N ASP A 196 11.09 2.80 12.71
CA ASP A 196 11.58 1.62 11.97
C ASP A 196 13.02 1.83 11.49
N LEU A 197 13.36 3.05 11.01
CA LEU A 197 14.73 3.39 10.63
C LEU A 197 15.69 3.39 11.83
N LEU A 198 15.25 3.89 12.99
CA LEU A 198 16.08 3.93 14.20
C LEU A 198 16.48 2.53 14.69
N MET A 199 15.65 1.50 14.45
CA MET A 199 15.99 0.11 14.81
C MET A 199 17.29 -0.37 14.16
N ILE A 200 17.54 0.03 12.92
CA ILE A 200 18.69 -0.42 12.14
C ILE A 200 19.82 0.62 12.09
N LEU A 201 19.61 1.79 12.67
CA LEU A 201 20.57 2.89 12.61
C LEU A 201 21.97 2.49 13.12
N PRO A 202 22.12 1.75 14.26
CA PRO A 202 23.43 1.30 14.72
C PRO A 202 24.14 0.40 13.69
N ALA A 203 23.39 -0.46 12.99
CA ALA A 203 23.97 -1.31 11.95
C ALA A 203 24.39 -0.50 10.72
N VAL A 204 23.58 0.49 10.31
CA VAL A 204 23.91 1.41 9.20
C VAL A 204 25.19 2.20 9.53
N GLU A 205 25.33 2.72 10.74
CA GLU A 205 26.53 3.44 11.18
C GLU A 205 27.78 2.56 11.13
N ARG A 206 27.69 1.33 11.66
CA ARG A 206 28.80 0.36 11.59
C ARG A 206 29.19 0.03 10.15
N LEU A 207 28.19 -0.14 9.25
CA LEU A 207 28.44 -0.39 7.82
C LEU A 207 29.17 0.79 7.16
N MET A 208 28.73 2.01 7.44
CA MET A 208 29.34 3.23 6.91
C MET A 208 30.76 3.46 7.43
N ASP A 209 31.04 3.05 8.68
CA ASP A 209 32.40 3.09 9.26
C ASP A 209 33.29 1.99 8.65
N ALA A 210 32.76 0.78 8.44
CA ALA A 210 33.51 -0.36 7.91
C ALA A 210 33.80 -0.26 6.40
N HIS A 211 33.00 0.49 5.64
CA HIS A 211 33.05 0.56 4.17
C HIS A 211 33.13 1.98 3.69
N ALA A 212 34.35 2.49 3.41
CA ALA A 212 34.58 3.88 3.03
C ALA A 212 33.88 4.31 1.72
N SER A 213 33.63 3.39 0.78
CA SER A 213 32.93 3.66 -0.49
C SER A 213 31.42 3.51 -0.38
N LEU A 214 30.87 3.00 0.74
CA LEU A 214 29.46 2.79 0.92
C LEU A 214 28.73 4.13 1.06
N ARG A 215 27.59 4.25 0.37
CA ARG A 215 26.63 5.35 0.56
C ARG A 215 25.35 4.81 1.18
N PHE A 216 24.74 5.65 2.00
CA PHE A 216 23.41 5.42 2.54
C PHE A 216 22.45 6.52 2.06
N GLU A 217 21.30 6.11 1.53
CA GLU A 217 20.35 7.05 0.94
C GLU A 217 18.94 6.83 1.50
N LEU A 218 18.25 7.94 1.73
CA LEU A 218 16.82 7.97 2.08
C LEU A 218 16.01 8.40 0.86
N PHE A 219 14.85 7.77 0.66
CA PHE A 219 13.90 8.16 -0.37
C PHE A 219 12.50 8.32 0.22
N GLY A 220 11.92 9.51 0.10
CA GLY A 220 10.63 9.84 0.67
C GLY A 220 10.66 11.07 1.56
N THR A 221 9.71 11.15 2.49
CA THR A 221 9.58 12.29 3.41
C THR A 221 10.17 12.02 4.80
N ILE A 222 10.88 10.91 4.95
CA ILE A 222 11.58 10.56 6.19
C ILE A 222 12.78 11.49 6.41
N GLN A 223 13.01 11.87 7.67
CA GLN A 223 14.12 12.73 8.03
C GLN A 223 15.42 11.93 8.17
N MET A 224 16.54 12.54 7.79
CA MET A 224 17.87 11.98 8.00
C MET A 224 18.21 12.02 9.49
N PRO A 225 18.56 10.87 10.13
CA PRO A 225 19.05 10.87 11.51
C PRO A 225 20.30 11.72 11.66
N GLN A 226 20.34 12.54 12.71
CA GLN A 226 21.43 13.50 12.94
C GLN A 226 22.80 12.82 13.07
N SER A 227 22.86 11.63 13.65
CA SER A 227 24.10 10.86 13.82
C SER A 227 24.79 10.49 12.51
N LEU A 228 24.03 10.39 11.41
CA LEU A 228 24.57 10.12 10.09
C LEU A 228 25.25 11.34 9.43
N ALA A 229 25.06 12.55 9.96
CA ALA A 229 25.68 13.77 9.40
C ALA A 229 27.21 13.68 9.36
N ARG A 230 27.84 12.93 10.26
CA ARG A 230 29.30 12.68 10.29
C ARG A 230 29.86 12.03 9.02
N PHE A 231 29.01 11.38 8.22
CA PHE A 231 29.42 10.71 6.99
C PHE A 231 29.42 11.65 5.75
N GLY A 232 29.01 12.91 5.94
CA GLY A 232 29.08 13.94 4.91
C GLY A 232 28.32 13.57 3.62
N ASN A 233 28.99 13.68 2.47
CA ASN A 233 28.40 13.43 1.15
C ASN A 233 28.08 11.93 0.86
N ARG A 234 28.42 11.04 1.77
CA ARG A 234 28.02 9.61 1.65
C ARG A 234 26.59 9.33 2.13
N VAL A 235 25.92 10.31 2.73
CA VAL A 235 24.50 10.22 3.10
C VAL A 235 23.68 11.25 2.33
N MET A 236 22.58 10.81 1.74
CA MET A 236 21.73 11.66 0.91
C MET A 236 20.24 11.38 1.15
N SER A 237 19.40 12.41 0.95
CA SER A 237 17.95 12.27 0.95
C SER A 237 17.38 12.70 -0.39
N HIS A 238 16.45 11.91 -0.91
CA HIS A 238 15.79 12.14 -2.18
C HIS A 238 14.29 12.33 -1.97
N GLN A 239 13.74 13.38 -2.56
CA GLN A 239 12.30 13.62 -2.55
C GLN A 239 11.61 12.70 -3.57
N PRO A 240 10.46 12.14 -3.23
CA PRO A 240 9.70 11.31 -4.15
C PRO A 240 9.03 12.15 -5.24
N ASP A 241 8.79 11.55 -6.39
CA ASP A 241 7.87 12.10 -7.38
C ASP A 241 6.43 11.92 -6.86
N PRO A 242 5.55 12.91 -6.95
CA PRO A 242 4.16 12.77 -6.55
C PRO A 242 3.37 11.79 -7.43
N ASN A 243 3.79 11.58 -8.68
CA ASN A 243 3.22 10.57 -9.56
C ASN A 243 3.86 9.21 -9.26
N TYR A 244 3.04 8.15 -9.10
CA TYR A 244 3.54 6.82 -8.72
C TYR A 244 4.48 6.20 -9.77
N ALA A 245 4.21 6.38 -11.06
CA ALA A 245 5.13 5.91 -12.11
C ALA A 245 6.47 6.65 -12.06
N GLY A 246 6.45 7.97 -11.85
CA GLY A 246 7.64 8.78 -11.61
C GLY A 246 8.37 8.39 -10.33
N PHE A 247 7.64 8.04 -9.27
CA PHE A 247 8.20 7.51 -8.02
C PHE A 247 9.01 6.23 -8.26
N ILE A 248 8.46 5.24 -8.97
CA ILE A 248 9.17 3.98 -9.29
C ILE A 248 10.38 4.24 -10.20
N ALA A 249 10.23 5.08 -11.23
CA ALA A 249 11.34 5.45 -12.12
C ALA A 249 12.47 6.17 -11.35
N LYS A 250 12.12 7.05 -10.42
CA LYS A 250 13.08 7.73 -9.55
C LYS A 250 13.79 6.74 -8.63
N LEU A 251 13.06 5.86 -7.94
CA LEU A 251 13.63 4.83 -7.09
C LEU A 251 14.65 3.97 -7.86
N HIS A 252 14.29 3.51 -9.06
CA HIS A 252 15.18 2.77 -9.92
C HIS A 252 16.45 3.57 -10.27
N SER A 253 16.30 4.87 -10.60
CA SER A 253 17.44 5.73 -10.99
C SER A 253 18.48 5.94 -9.87
N LEU A 254 18.13 5.67 -8.62
CA LEU A 254 19.05 5.76 -7.48
C LEU A 254 20.10 4.64 -7.49
N GLY A 255 19.84 3.54 -8.21
CA GLY A 255 20.81 2.46 -8.41
C GLY A 255 21.19 1.74 -7.12
N TRP A 256 20.28 1.64 -6.14
CA TRP A 256 20.55 0.95 -4.89
C TRP A 256 20.86 -0.51 -5.10
N TRP A 257 21.88 -1.01 -4.42
CA TRP A 257 22.18 -2.43 -4.40
C TRP A 257 21.24 -3.19 -3.46
N ILE A 258 20.91 -2.55 -2.31
CA ILE A 258 20.11 -3.13 -1.25
C ILE A 258 19.10 -2.10 -0.77
N GLY A 259 17.83 -2.47 -0.73
CA GLY A 259 16.73 -1.73 -0.13
C GLY A 259 16.38 -2.31 1.24
N LEU A 260 16.35 -1.45 2.25
CA LEU A 260 16.06 -1.84 3.62
C LEU A 260 14.60 -1.60 3.95
N ALA A 261 13.95 -2.56 4.59
CA ALA A 261 12.57 -2.43 5.06
C ALA A 261 12.40 -3.00 6.48
N PRO A 262 13.09 -2.40 7.47
CA PRO A 262 12.84 -2.71 8.86
C PRO A 262 11.40 -2.34 9.23
N LEU A 263 10.82 -3.13 10.14
CA LEU A 263 9.51 -2.90 10.73
C LEU A 263 9.57 -3.29 12.21
N GLU A 264 9.14 -2.37 13.07
CA GLU A 264 8.90 -2.67 14.48
C GLU A 264 7.79 -3.70 14.61
N ASP A 265 7.98 -4.73 15.44
CA ASP A 265 6.96 -5.74 15.68
C ASP A 265 5.89 -5.21 16.65
N ASN A 266 4.82 -4.68 16.09
CA ASN A 266 3.64 -4.26 16.82
C ASN A 266 2.37 -4.59 16.03
N ALA A 267 1.21 -4.54 16.71
CA ALA A 267 -0.08 -4.91 16.12
C ALA A 267 -0.42 -4.12 14.84
N PHE A 268 -0.06 -2.84 14.79
CA PHE A 268 -0.30 -1.98 13.63
C PHE A 268 0.55 -2.42 12.43
N ASN A 269 1.85 -2.65 12.63
CA ASN A 269 2.77 -3.04 11.56
C ASN A 269 2.52 -4.46 11.06
N ARG A 270 1.99 -5.36 11.89
CA ARG A 270 1.56 -6.70 11.46
C ARG A 270 0.41 -6.70 10.47
N CYS A 271 -0.37 -5.59 10.41
CA CYS A 271 -1.49 -5.42 9.47
C CYS A 271 -1.06 -4.85 8.10
N LYS A 272 0.19 -4.37 7.96
CA LYS A 272 0.69 -3.73 6.74
C LYS A 272 0.78 -4.68 5.56
N ALA A 273 0.93 -4.10 4.36
CA ALA A 273 1.23 -4.82 3.13
C ALA A 273 2.73 -4.77 2.79
N ASP A 274 3.16 -5.68 1.95
CA ASP A 274 4.54 -5.88 1.49
C ASP A 274 4.96 -4.91 0.36
N THR A 275 4.35 -3.74 0.30
CA THR A 275 4.54 -2.72 -0.75
C THR A 275 6.00 -2.38 -0.99
N LYS A 276 6.82 -2.20 0.06
CA LYS A 276 8.24 -1.90 -0.11
C LYS A 276 8.98 -3.01 -0.87
N TRP A 277 8.64 -4.29 -0.62
CA TRP A 277 9.23 -5.39 -1.36
C TRP A 277 8.83 -5.35 -2.85
N VAL A 278 7.56 -5.08 -3.15
CA VAL A 278 7.08 -4.94 -4.53
C VAL A 278 7.83 -3.82 -5.26
N GLU A 279 7.93 -2.65 -4.64
CA GLU A 279 8.58 -1.46 -5.22
C GLU A 279 10.09 -1.64 -5.39
N TYR A 280 10.80 -2.20 -4.40
CA TYR A 280 12.23 -2.53 -4.53
C TYR A 280 12.48 -3.58 -5.60
N THR A 281 11.67 -4.65 -5.63
CA THR A 281 11.79 -5.69 -6.67
C THR A 281 11.56 -5.14 -8.07
N THR A 282 10.57 -4.25 -8.22
CA THR A 282 10.28 -3.56 -9.49
C THR A 282 11.49 -2.74 -9.95
N ALA A 283 12.11 -2.04 -9.03
CA ALA A 283 13.32 -1.25 -9.30
C ALA A 283 14.59 -2.09 -9.44
N GLY A 284 14.53 -3.42 -9.27
CA GLY A 284 15.69 -4.32 -9.39
C GLY A 284 16.63 -4.28 -8.19
N ILE A 285 16.13 -3.93 -7.01
CA ILE A 285 16.87 -3.76 -5.77
C ILE A 285 16.70 -5.00 -4.88
N ALA A 286 17.82 -5.57 -4.38
CA ALA A 286 17.76 -6.67 -3.41
C ALA A 286 17.19 -6.18 -2.08
N THR A 287 16.22 -6.90 -1.51
CA THR A 287 15.45 -6.44 -0.36
C THR A 287 15.87 -7.15 0.92
N VAL A 288 16.12 -6.38 1.99
CA VAL A 288 16.38 -6.87 3.36
C VAL A 288 15.31 -6.30 4.29
N VAL A 289 14.62 -7.18 5.01
CA VAL A 289 13.43 -6.83 5.79
C VAL A 289 13.47 -7.46 7.18
N SER A 290 12.73 -6.92 8.15
CA SER A 290 12.42 -7.62 9.40
C SER A 290 11.67 -8.91 9.13
N ASP A 291 11.93 -9.98 9.88
CA ASP A 291 11.17 -11.23 9.81
C ASP A 291 9.78 -11.03 10.44
N MET A 292 8.90 -10.46 9.65
CA MET A 292 7.53 -10.12 10.01
C MET A 292 6.54 -10.84 9.08
N PRO A 293 5.35 -11.22 9.59
CA PRO A 293 4.32 -11.91 8.79
C PRO A 293 4.02 -11.24 7.45
N VAL A 294 4.06 -9.91 7.40
CA VAL A 294 3.87 -9.11 6.19
C VAL A 294 4.83 -9.48 5.06
N TYR A 295 6.06 -9.91 5.39
CA TYR A 295 7.09 -10.22 4.40
C TYR A 295 7.26 -11.71 4.11
N HIS A 296 6.64 -12.62 4.90
CA HIS A 296 6.85 -14.06 4.75
C HIS A 296 6.46 -14.56 3.35
N ARG A 297 5.30 -14.11 2.84
CA ARG A 297 4.86 -14.45 1.49
C ARG A 297 5.79 -13.88 0.42
N ALA A 298 6.16 -12.62 0.56
CA ALA A 298 6.98 -11.88 -0.41
C ALA A 298 8.42 -12.40 -0.45
N CYS A 299 9.09 -12.50 0.69
CA CYS A 299 10.52 -12.79 0.79
C CYS A 299 10.87 -14.28 0.88
N GLY A 300 9.90 -15.17 1.05
CA GLY A 300 10.14 -16.61 1.13
C GLY A 300 10.92 -17.16 -0.06
N ASN A 301 11.62 -18.30 0.12
CA ASN A 301 12.41 -18.98 -0.92
C ASN A 301 13.50 -18.12 -1.55
N GLY A 302 14.08 -17.18 -0.79
CA GLY A 302 15.18 -16.33 -1.25
C GLY A 302 14.77 -15.20 -2.19
N CYS A 303 13.49 -14.78 -2.15
CA CYS A 303 13.00 -13.59 -2.86
C CYS A 303 13.23 -12.29 -2.09
N GLY A 304 13.90 -12.34 -0.99
CA GLY A 304 14.35 -11.29 -0.09
C GLY A 304 15.07 -11.92 1.09
N THR A 305 15.69 -11.10 1.93
CA THR A 305 16.39 -11.56 3.13
C THR A 305 15.60 -11.13 4.36
N LEU A 306 15.11 -12.12 5.12
CA LEU A 306 14.41 -11.92 6.38
C LEU A 306 15.42 -11.89 7.51
N ILE A 307 15.36 -10.87 8.36
CA ILE A 307 16.19 -10.76 9.57
C ILE A 307 15.29 -10.97 10.79
N PRO A 308 15.50 -12.06 11.56
CA PRO A 308 14.71 -12.34 12.74
C PRO A 308 14.89 -11.25 13.81
N ASP A 309 13.98 -11.21 14.77
CA ASP A 309 14.11 -10.31 15.92
C ASP A 309 15.45 -10.58 16.65
N GLY A 310 16.18 -9.50 16.98
CA GLY A 310 17.54 -9.57 17.51
C GLY A 310 18.61 -10.03 16.50
N GLY A 311 18.26 -10.26 15.23
CA GLY A 311 19.20 -10.66 14.18
C GLY A 311 20.19 -9.56 13.79
N ASP A 312 21.34 -9.96 13.25
CA ASP A 312 22.43 -9.03 12.92
C ASP A 312 22.28 -8.43 11.51
N TRP A 313 21.72 -7.23 11.46
CA TRP A 313 21.60 -6.42 10.23
C TRP A 313 22.97 -6.11 9.61
N PHE A 314 23.98 -5.85 10.43
CA PHE A 314 25.32 -5.51 9.94
C PHE A 314 25.94 -6.69 9.18
N GLU A 315 25.97 -7.88 9.76
CA GLU A 315 26.54 -9.06 9.11
C GLU A 315 25.76 -9.46 7.87
N THR A 316 24.43 -9.42 7.94
CA THR A 316 23.57 -9.77 6.80
C THR A 316 23.79 -8.82 5.61
N ILE A 317 23.81 -7.51 5.86
CA ILE A 317 24.05 -6.52 4.80
C ILE A 317 25.48 -6.62 4.29
N THR A 318 26.47 -6.85 5.16
CA THR A 318 27.88 -7.06 4.77
C THR A 318 28.03 -8.25 3.81
N LEU A 319 27.35 -9.36 4.09
CA LEU A 319 27.35 -10.52 3.21
C LEU A 319 26.80 -10.14 1.83
N LEU A 320 25.65 -9.47 1.78
CA LEU A 320 25.05 -9.02 0.54
C LEU A 320 25.88 -7.97 -0.21
N LEU A 321 26.60 -7.11 0.49
CA LEU A 321 27.52 -6.14 -0.14
C LEU A 321 28.69 -6.86 -0.83
N ARG A 322 29.23 -7.92 -0.25
CA ARG A 322 30.35 -8.69 -0.77
C ARG A 322 29.96 -9.65 -1.90
N ASP A 323 28.78 -10.24 -1.83
CA ASP A 323 28.30 -11.26 -2.78
C ASP A 323 27.29 -10.70 -3.78
N ALA A 324 27.79 -10.27 -4.95
CA ALA A 324 26.96 -9.80 -6.05
C ALA A 324 26.12 -10.93 -6.67
N GLY A 325 26.58 -12.19 -6.58
CA GLY A 325 25.83 -13.36 -7.07
C GLY A 325 24.58 -13.59 -6.24
N LEU A 326 24.71 -13.53 -4.92
CA LEU A 326 23.59 -13.67 -3.99
C LEU A 326 22.54 -12.58 -4.18
N ARG A 327 22.97 -11.31 -4.34
CA ARG A 327 22.04 -10.21 -4.65
C ARG A 327 21.27 -10.44 -5.94
N ARG A 328 21.97 -10.78 -7.03
CA ARG A 328 21.32 -11.04 -8.34
C ARG A 328 20.31 -12.17 -8.24
N GLN A 329 20.68 -13.28 -7.62
CA GLN A 329 19.80 -14.43 -7.45
C GLN A 329 18.55 -14.07 -6.64
N SER A 330 18.68 -13.25 -5.57
CA SER A 330 17.54 -12.76 -4.79
C SER A 330 16.60 -11.91 -5.64
N VAL A 331 17.14 -10.96 -6.43
CA VAL A 331 16.34 -10.10 -7.31
C VAL A 331 15.64 -10.91 -8.42
N GLU A 332 16.33 -11.87 -9.05
CA GLU A 332 15.75 -12.73 -10.08
C GLU A 332 14.58 -13.56 -9.54
N ARG A 333 14.75 -14.17 -8.37
CA ARG A 333 13.68 -14.93 -7.70
C ARG A 333 12.50 -14.03 -7.29
N ALA A 334 12.81 -12.84 -6.76
CA ALA A 334 11.80 -11.87 -6.39
C ALA A 334 10.97 -11.41 -7.60
N ARG A 335 11.64 -11.15 -8.73
CA ARG A 335 10.98 -10.76 -9.99
C ARG A 335 10.10 -11.87 -10.57
N ALA A 336 10.56 -13.11 -10.53
CA ALA A 336 9.73 -14.25 -10.93
C ALA A 336 8.46 -14.34 -10.05
N ARG A 337 8.61 -14.25 -8.73
CA ARG A 337 7.47 -14.23 -7.80
C ARG A 337 6.53 -13.06 -8.05
N LEU A 338 7.08 -11.88 -8.33
CA LEU A 338 6.29 -10.68 -8.60
C LEU A 338 5.48 -10.86 -9.90
N HIS A 339 6.09 -11.41 -10.95
CA HIS A 339 5.42 -11.75 -12.20
C HIS A 339 4.26 -12.75 -11.96
N ASP A 340 4.49 -13.80 -11.18
CA ASP A 340 3.54 -14.88 -10.99
C ASP A 340 2.40 -14.55 -10.00
N GLY A 341 2.66 -13.71 -8.99
CA GLY A 341 1.76 -13.53 -7.86
C GLY A 341 1.40 -12.07 -7.50
N TYR A 342 1.94 -11.07 -8.21
CA TYR A 342 1.74 -9.65 -7.91
C TYR A 342 1.55 -8.81 -9.18
N ASN A 343 0.90 -9.37 -10.19
CA ASN A 343 0.68 -8.66 -11.45
C ASN A 343 -0.66 -7.91 -11.46
N LEU A 344 -0.74 -6.87 -12.30
CA LEU A 344 -1.92 -6.00 -12.40
C LEU A 344 -3.19 -6.74 -12.79
N THR A 345 -3.10 -7.78 -13.61
CA THR A 345 -4.27 -8.58 -14.01
C THR A 345 -4.90 -9.27 -12.80
N GLN A 346 -4.09 -9.83 -11.90
CA GLN A 346 -4.58 -10.45 -10.67
C GLN A 346 -5.21 -9.41 -9.73
N LEU A 347 -4.55 -8.24 -9.55
CA LEU A 347 -5.10 -7.17 -8.72
C LEU A 347 -6.42 -6.62 -9.32
N GLN A 348 -6.49 -6.44 -10.64
CA GLN A 348 -7.73 -6.05 -11.33
C GLN A 348 -8.86 -7.06 -11.06
N GLN A 349 -8.58 -8.36 -11.23
CA GLN A 349 -9.57 -9.41 -10.97
C GLN A 349 -10.04 -9.39 -9.51
N GLN A 350 -9.12 -9.19 -8.56
CA GLN A 350 -9.44 -9.05 -7.13
C GLN A 350 -10.37 -7.86 -6.89
N VAL A 351 -10.03 -6.66 -7.40
CA VAL A 351 -10.86 -5.46 -7.21
C VAL A 351 -12.25 -5.65 -7.84
N LEU A 352 -12.33 -6.20 -9.05
CA LEU A 352 -13.62 -6.50 -9.71
C LEU A 352 -14.45 -7.52 -8.92
N ALA A 353 -13.81 -8.51 -8.30
CA ALA A 353 -14.49 -9.47 -7.43
C ALA A 353 -15.09 -8.80 -6.18
N MET A 354 -14.35 -7.85 -5.57
CA MET A 354 -14.84 -7.07 -4.43
C MET A 354 -16.05 -6.19 -4.82
N LEU A 355 -15.98 -5.52 -5.97
CA LEU A 355 -17.10 -4.72 -6.49
C LEU A 355 -18.35 -5.58 -6.76
N ALA A 356 -18.17 -6.75 -7.38
CA ALA A 356 -19.24 -7.69 -7.67
C ALA A 356 -19.86 -8.24 -6.39
N LYS A 357 -19.04 -8.56 -5.37
CA LYS A 357 -19.51 -9.07 -4.07
C LYS A 357 -20.34 -8.04 -3.33
N ALA A 358 -19.87 -6.79 -3.25
CA ALA A 358 -20.63 -5.69 -2.66
C ALA A 358 -21.97 -5.49 -3.36
N SER A 359 -21.98 -5.54 -4.68
CA SER A 359 -23.22 -5.43 -5.47
C SER A 359 -24.21 -6.57 -5.24
N ALA A 360 -23.69 -7.78 -5.00
CA ALA A 360 -24.55 -8.93 -4.67
C ALA A 360 -25.16 -8.79 -3.27
N ILE A 361 -24.40 -8.31 -2.29
CA ILE A 361 -24.86 -8.08 -0.92
C ILE A 361 -25.92 -6.97 -0.90
N ALA A 362 -25.67 -5.83 -1.55
CA ALA A 362 -26.61 -4.72 -1.62
C ALA A 362 -27.97 -5.15 -2.22
N ARG A 363 -27.94 -5.95 -3.31
CA ARG A 363 -29.18 -6.51 -3.90
C ARG A 363 -29.94 -7.48 -3.01
N ALA A 364 -29.25 -8.21 -2.14
CA ALA A 364 -29.89 -9.15 -1.21
C ALA A 364 -30.54 -8.44 -0.01
N GLN A 365 -30.21 -7.18 0.24
CA GLN A 365 -30.74 -6.35 1.32
C GLN A 365 -31.84 -5.39 0.88
N ALA A 366 -32.01 -5.17 -0.45
CA ALA A 366 -33.04 -4.35 -1.06
C ALA A 366 -34.36 -5.14 -1.25
#